data_e6875f24ceb270895024200932f330be
#
_entry.id   e6875f24ceb270895024200932f330be
#
_cell.length_a   1.000
_cell.length_b   1.000
_cell.length_c   1.000
_cell.angle_alpha   90.00
_cell.angle_beta   90.00
_cell.angle_gamma   90.00
#
_symmetry.space_group_name_H-M   'P 1'
#
loop_
_entity.id
_entity.type
_entity.pdbx_description
1 polymer ?
#
loop_
_entity_poly.entity_id
_entity_poly.type
_entity_poly.pdbx_seq_one_letter_code
_entity_poly.pdbx_strand_id
1 'polypeptide(L)'
;MTASRLSGWNSLLLGGLLAAAPVWGDELAGPRYHVQGFVAQGLIGTTNNRFFGDSRDGASTAFTEAGLHGTWQALDAVRLSGQVLYRHAGESDRAGLRLDYAQADWQFYQTEVSQLGLKFGKVKLPYGLYNETRDEPFTRPGILLPQSVYVDASRDLLLAAPGVFLHGASVQRYGAVDFMLGWVRPNFNSESVEYVFLGRARPGKLEGTGAVGARLRWDLPTETTLMLTYADATAEYTPASADSLAAGKVNFRNVLATVQQRLDTLTLTAEYGEPRGNPAGFGAALPDNARTAQAFYLQGEWRFRPAWELMLRHELFYRDKNDKNGMQFQAASGLPAHTMFARDLALGLRWDTTPNLMLRAEFHHVDGTAWLPGPDNPVFLSREQRWNMWLLQAAYRF
;
A
#
# COMPACT_ATOMS: atom_id res chain seq x y z
N MET A 1 -26.36 12.94 44.32
CA MET A 1 -25.00 12.57 44.78
C MET A 1 -24.67 11.25 44.11
N THR A 2 -23.79 11.12 43.21
CA THR A 2 -22.56 11.77 42.81
C THR A 2 -22.33 11.53 41.34
N ALA A 3 -22.14 12.59 40.55
CA ALA A 3 -21.58 12.52 39.22
C ALA A 3 -20.06 12.32 39.37
N SER A 4 -19.47 11.36 38.69
CA SER A 4 -18.02 11.34 38.54
C SER A 4 -17.59 10.69 37.22
N ARG A 5 -17.08 11.58 36.34
CA ARG A 5 -15.92 11.37 35.47
C ARG A 5 -16.06 10.39 34.29
N LEU A 6 -16.54 10.92 33.19
CA LEU A 6 -16.11 10.53 31.86
C LEU A 6 -15.26 11.68 31.29
N SER A 7 -13.97 11.67 31.58
CA SER A 7 -12.98 12.55 30.95
C SER A 7 -11.80 11.66 30.53
N GLY A 8 -11.57 11.48 29.24
CA GLY A 8 -10.36 10.82 28.74
C GLY A 8 -10.45 10.16 27.37
N TRP A 9 -11.34 10.56 26.48
CA TRP A 9 -11.43 9.96 25.14
C TRP A 9 -11.26 10.99 24.04
N ASN A 10 -10.21 11.77 24.10
CA ASN A 10 -9.83 12.67 23.00
C ASN A 10 -8.35 12.52 22.72
N SER A 11 -8.06 11.86 21.63
CA SER A 11 -6.83 11.94 20.83
C SER A 11 -6.23 10.58 20.53
N LEU A 12 -6.76 9.86 19.52
CA LEU A 12 -6.01 8.86 18.74
C LEU A 12 -6.84 8.27 17.56
N LEU A 13 -7.88 8.96 17.09
CA LEU A 13 -8.70 8.53 15.94
C LEU A 13 -8.44 9.38 14.68
N LEU A 14 -7.17 9.63 14.33
CA LEU A 14 -6.82 10.42 13.13
C LEU A 14 -6.06 9.61 12.08
N GLY A 15 -6.22 8.30 12.06
CA GLY A 15 -5.48 7.43 11.14
C GLY A 15 -6.31 6.52 10.24
N GLY A 16 -7.63 6.62 10.17
CA GLY A 16 -8.38 5.63 9.39
C GLY A 16 -9.83 5.89 9.12
N LEU A 17 -10.43 6.87 9.74
CA LEU A 17 -11.85 7.20 9.59
C LEU A 17 -12.00 8.70 9.31
N LEU A 18 -11.78 9.12 8.06
CA LEU A 18 -12.63 10.18 7.49
C LEU A 18 -13.99 9.55 7.12
N ALA A 19 -14.51 8.69 7.98
CA ALA A 19 -15.92 8.43 8.07
C ALA A 19 -16.52 9.66 8.76
N ALA A 20 -17.40 10.37 8.09
CA ALA A 20 -18.10 11.49 8.61
C ALA A 20 -18.75 11.12 9.95
N ALA A 21 -18.23 11.66 11.05
CA ALA A 21 -19.02 11.77 12.26
C ALA A 21 -20.23 12.65 11.93
N PRO A 22 -21.46 12.28 12.28
CA PRO A 22 -22.61 13.15 12.09
C PRO A 22 -22.42 14.37 12.98
N VAL A 23 -22.27 15.54 12.36
CA VAL A 23 -22.33 16.81 13.08
C VAL A 23 -23.82 17.13 13.29
N TRP A 24 -24.33 16.81 14.45
CA TRP A 24 -25.58 17.33 14.95
C TRP A 24 -25.30 18.61 15.74
N GLY A 25 -25.76 19.72 15.27
CA GLY A 25 -25.69 21.01 15.96
C GLY A 25 -25.73 22.14 14.97
N ASP A 26 -26.84 22.87 14.94
CA ASP A 26 -26.93 24.22 14.37
C ASP A 26 -25.85 25.12 14.97
N GLU A 27 -25.21 25.95 14.10
CA GLU A 27 -24.40 27.14 14.43
C GLU A 27 -23.01 26.96 15.04
N LEU A 28 -22.19 26.02 14.52
CA LEU A 28 -20.73 26.23 14.39
C LEU A 28 -20.26 25.57 13.10
N ALA A 29 -20.63 26.14 11.96
CA ALA A 29 -20.09 25.72 10.67
C ALA A 29 -18.59 26.02 10.65
N GLY A 30 -17.80 25.02 11.04
CA GLY A 30 -16.35 25.01 10.77
C GLY A 30 -16.11 25.13 9.25
N PRO A 31 -14.91 25.48 8.81
CA PRO A 31 -14.64 25.70 7.39
C PRO A 31 -15.06 24.45 6.59
N ARG A 32 -15.86 24.64 5.54
CA ARG A 32 -16.31 23.56 4.64
C ARG A 32 -15.16 22.92 3.84
N TYR A 33 -13.96 23.40 4.02
CA TYR A 33 -12.73 22.86 3.39
C TYR A 33 -11.66 22.58 4.45
N HIS A 34 -10.85 21.58 4.19
CA HIS A 34 -9.68 21.24 4.99
C HIS A 34 -8.52 20.97 4.05
N VAL A 35 -7.36 21.56 4.36
CA VAL A 35 -6.13 21.37 3.59
C VAL A 35 -5.01 21.03 4.57
N GLN A 36 -4.24 20.01 4.24
CA GLN A 36 -3.07 19.60 5.03
C GLN A 36 -2.00 19.06 4.09
N GLY A 37 -0.77 19.10 4.56
CA GLY A 37 0.35 18.64 3.78
C GLY A 37 1.42 17.99 4.62
N PHE A 38 2.35 17.35 3.94
CA PHE A 38 3.53 16.77 4.55
C PHE A 38 4.73 16.86 3.61
N VAL A 39 5.90 16.80 4.22
CA VAL A 39 7.17 16.56 3.54
C VAL A 39 7.94 15.52 4.34
N ALA A 40 8.60 14.58 3.64
CA ALA A 40 9.42 13.56 4.25
C ALA A 40 10.68 13.32 3.43
N GLN A 41 11.80 13.20 4.11
CA GLN A 41 13.08 12.85 3.51
C GLN A 41 13.62 11.59 4.17
N GLY A 42 13.89 10.57 3.34
CA GLY A 42 14.56 9.35 3.72
C GLY A 42 16.04 9.35 3.35
N LEU A 43 16.82 8.58 4.11
CA LEU A 43 18.19 8.19 3.83
C LEU A 43 18.26 6.67 3.89
N ILE A 44 18.78 6.01 2.86
CA ILE A 44 18.78 4.55 2.74
C ILE A 44 20.19 4.05 2.43
N GLY A 45 20.65 3.07 3.20
CA GLY A 45 21.88 2.32 2.94
C GLY A 45 21.59 0.83 2.87
N THR A 46 22.25 0.11 1.96
CA THR A 46 22.12 -1.33 1.79
C THR A 46 23.50 -2.01 1.67
N THR A 47 23.59 -3.31 1.98
CA THR A 47 24.87 -4.00 1.87
C THR A 47 25.21 -4.48 0.46
N ASN A 48 24.26 -5.06 -0.29
CA ASN A 48 24.57 -5.80 -1.51
C ASN A 48 23.69 -5.42 -2.70
N ASN A 49 22.39 -5.27 -2.49
CA ASN A 49 21.46 -4.89 -3.53
C ASN A 49 21.16 -3.38 -3.44
N ARG A 50 20.51 -2.80 -4.43
CA ARG A 50 20.03 -1.42 -4.39
C ARG A 50 18.57 -1.36 -4.01
N PHE A 51 18.20 -0.38 -3.18
CA PHE A 51 16.82 -0.10 -2.83
C PHE A 51 16.60 1.42 -2.80
N PHE A 52 15.78 1.93 -3.70
CA PHE A 52 15.57 3.35 -3.95
C PHE A 52 16.87 4.13 -4.21
N GLY A 53 17.46 3.88 -5.39
CA GLY A 53 18.68 4.53 -5.87
C GLY A 53 19.97 3.82 -5.44
N ASP A 54 21.09 4.54 -5.46
CA ASP A 54 22.43 3.98 -5.25
C ASP A 54 22.76 3.74 -3.77
N SER A 55 21.86 3.02 -3.07
CA SER A 55 21.96 2.75 -1.63
C SER A 55 23.07 1.76 -1.25
N ARG A 56 23.56 0.94 -2.19
CA ARG A 56 24.65 -0.03 -1.98
C ARG A 56 26.03 0.62 -1.93
N ASP A 57 26.23 1.65 -2.75
CA ASP A 57 27.53 2.28 -2.95
C ASP A 57 27.70 3.53 -2.03
N GLY A 58 26.77 3.70 -1.09
CA GLY A 58 26.71 4.78 -0.12
C GLY A 58 25.30 4.93 0.44
N ALA A 59 25.01 6.08 1.06
CA ALA A 59 23.67 6.38 1.50
C ALA A 59 22.91 7.12 0.40
N SER A 60 21.81 6.53 -0.09
CA SER A 60 20.89 7.15 -1.05
C SER A 60 19.95 8.13 -0.37
N THR A 61 19.80 9.33 -0.92
CA THR A 61 18.77 10.31 -0.56
C THR A 61 17.56 10.26 -1.50
N ALA A 62 17.51 9.30 -2.41
CA ALA A 62 16.44 9.15 -3.39
C ALA A 62 15.15 8.59 -2.80
N PHE A 63 14.82 8.96 -1.54
CA PHE A 63 13.53 8.67 -0.94
C PHE A 63 12.95 9.95 -0.35
N THR A 64 12.28 10.70 -1.22
CA THR A 64 11.66 11.99 -0.89
C THR A 64 10.18 11.92 -1.21
N GLU A 65 9.35 12.34 -0.27
CA GLU A 65 7.90 12.40 -0.42
C GLU A 65 7.40 13.76 0.05
N ALA A 66 6.51 14.40 -0.73
CA ALA A 66 5.80 15.60 -0.31
C ALA A 66 4.38 15.56 -0.88
N GLY A 67 3.39 15.76 -0.02
CA GLY A 67 1.98 15.71 -0.40
C GLY A 67 1.21 16.93 0.08
N LEU A 68 0.25 17.35 -0.73
CA LEU A 68 -0.77 18.32 -0.36
C LEU A 68 -2.13 17.70 -0.63
N HIS A 69 -2.94 17.57 0.40
CA HIS A 69 -4.24 16.96 0.33
C HIS A 69 -5.30 17.95 0.78
N GLY A 70 -6.43 17.93 0.07
CA GLY A 70 -7.57 18.79 0.39
C GLY A 70 -8.88 18.02 0.36
N THR A 71 -9.80 18.44 1.24
CA THR A 71 -11.20 18.04 1.22
C THR A 71 -12.10 19.25 1.24
N TRP A 72 -13.20 19.19 0.51
CA TRP A 72 -14.21 20.22 0.47
C TRP A 72 -15.62 19.60 0.51
N GLN A 73 -16.41 19.99 1.52
CA GLN A 73 -17.84 19.63 1.60
C GLN A 73 -18.61 20.58 0.66
N ALA A 74 -18.72 20.20 -0.61
CA ALA A 74 -19.32 21.03 -1.65
C ALA A 74 -20.85 21.18 -1.44
N LEU A 75 -21.52 20.08 -1.08
CA LEU A 75 -22.93 20.01 -0.69
C LEU A 75 -23.05 19.12 0.55
N ASP A 76 -24.16 19.15 1.25
CA ASP A 76 -24.35 18.33 2.46
C ASP A 76 -24.16 16.83 2.19
N ALA A 77 -24.56 16.37 0.99
CA ALA A 77 -24.38 14.98 0.56
C ALA A 77 -23.16 14.74 -0.31
N VAL A 78 -22.36 15.78 -0.67
CA VAL A 78 -21.24 15.64 -1.62
C VAL A 78 -19.96 16.21 -1.06
N ARG A 79 -18.94 15.35 -0.92
CA ARG A 79 -17.58 15.72 -0.55
C ARG A 79 -16.63 15.51 -1.73
N LEU A 80 -15.81 16.51 -1.99
CA LEU A 80 -14.70 16.43 -2.94
C LEU A 80 -13.40 16.27 -2.16
N SER A 81 -12.51 15.41 -2.63
CA SER A 81 -11.19 15.24 -2.02
C SER A 81 -10.14 14.91 -3.08
N GLY A 82 -8.91 15.34 -2.83
CA GLY A 82 -7.81 15.09 -3.74
C GLY A 82 -6.45 15.32 -3.09
N GLN A 83 -5.43 14.72 -3.69
CA GLN A 83 -4.04 14.84 -3.26
C GLN A 83 -3.13 15.00 -4.47
N VAL A 84 -2.21 15.96 -4.36
CA VAL A 84 -1.05 16.08 -5.24
C VAL A 84 0.15 15.56 -4.47
N LEU A 85 0.93 14.68 -5.09
CA LEU A 85 2.07 14.01 -4.49
C LEU A 85 3.30 14.21 -5.36
N TYR A 86 4.39 14.68 -4.75
CA TYR A 86 5.74 14.51 -5.26
C TYR A 86 6.38 13.30 -4.60
N ARG A 87 6.94 12.40 -5.38
CA ARG A 87 7.69 11.26 -4.87
C ARG A 87 8.90 10.98 -5.73
N HIS A 88 9.98 10.62 -5.06
CA HIS A 88 11.19 10.06 -5.65
C HIS A 88 11.60 8.83 -4.82
N ALA A 89 11.72 7.68 -5.45
CA ALA A 89 12.16 6.44 -4.82
C ALA A 89 13.02 5.61 -5.79
N GLY A 90 14.19 6.17 -6.13
CA GLY A 90 15.14 5.56 -7.06
C GLY A 90 14.62 5.50 -8.50
N GLU A 91 15.10 4.51 -9.25
CA GLU A 91 14.67 4.27 -10.63
C GLU A 91 13.26 3.68 -10.73
N SER A 92 12.79 3.07 -9.63
CA SER A 92 11.46 2.46 -9.56
C SER A 92 10.32 3.46 -9.46
N ASP A 93 10.60 4.66 -8.96
CA ASP A 93 9.65 5.78 -8.91
C ASP A 93 10.44 7.08 -9.06
N ARG A 94 10.69 7.45 -10.31
CA ARG A 94 11.49 8.63 -10.66
C ARG A 94 10.80 9.90 -10.22
N ALA A 95 11.60 10.86 -9.80
CA ALA A 95 11.15 12.15 -9.28
C ALA A 95 10.05 12.78 -10.15
N GLY A 96 8.89 13.04 -9.56
CA GLY A 96 7.76 13.60 -10.27
C GLY A 96 6.62 14.06 -9.39
N LEU A 97 5.97 15.12 -9.83
CA LEU A 97 4.72 15.60 -9.26
C LEU A 97 3.56 14.94 -10.00
N ARG A 98 2.59 14.39 -9.25
CA ARG A 98 1.44 13.70 -9.81
C ARG A 98 0.17 13.96 -9.02
N LEU A 99 -0.96 13.90 -9.71
CA LEU A 99 -2.26 13.79 -9.06
C LEU A 99 -2.36 12.37 -8.51
N ASP A 100 -2.29 12.23 -7.20
CA ASP A 100 -2.37 10.92 -6.55
C ASP A 100 -3.79 10.37 -6.62
N TYR A 101 -4.75 11.14 -6.14
CA TYR A 101 -6.17 10.87 -6.33
C TYR A 101 -6.98 12.17 -6.44
N ALA A 102 -8.16 12.09 -7.03
CA ALA A 102 -9.17 13.14 -7.07
C ALA A 102 -10.55 12.50 -7.20
N GLN A 103 -11.37 12.60 -6.17
CA GLN A 103 -12.63 11.89 -6.09
C GLN A 103 -13.75 12.76 -5.54
N ALA A 104 -14.97 12.45 -5.99
CA ALA A 104 -16.18 12.90 -5.35
C ALA A 104 -16.80 11.73 -4.60
N ASP A 105 -17.33 12.01 -3.42
CA ASP A 105 -18.06 11.06 -2.56
C ASP A 105 -19.47 11.60 -2.36
N TRP A 106 -20.46 10.91 -2.95
CA TRP A 106 -21.87 11.25 -2.85
C TRP A 106 -22.57 10.29 -1.91
N GLN A 107 -22.97 10.79 -0.73
CA GLN A 107 -23.74 10.06 0.26
C GLN A 107 -25.24 10.24 -0.01
N PHE A 108 -25.87 9.24 -0.61
CA PHE A 108 -27.28 9.31 -1.00
C PHE A 108 -28.23 8.70 0.03
N TYR A 109 -27.69 8.03 1.05
CA TYR A 109 -28.46 7.48 2.18
C TYR A 109 -27.66 7.62 3.45
N GLN A 110 -28.30 8.19 4.49
CA GLN A 110 -27.71 8.37 5.80
C GLN A 110 -28.78 8.29 6.88
N THR A 111 -28.48 7.52 7.93
CA THR A 111 -29.24 7.44 9.18
C THR A 111 -28.29 7.66 10.35
N GLU A 112 -28.79 7.58 11.60
CA GLU A 112 -27.95 7.66 12.80
C GLU A 112 -26.87 6.58 12.87
N VAL A 113 -27.11 5.39 12.29
CA VAL A 113 -26.25 4.23 12.41
C VAL A 113 -25.73 3.68 11.09
N SER A 114 -26.22 4.15 9.96
CA SER A 114 -25.87 3.59 8.65
C SER A 114 -25.76 4.65 7.58
N GLN A 115 -24.83 4.45 6.63
CA GLN A 115 -24.65 5.31 5.47
C GLN A 115 -24.35 4.49 4.22
N LEU A 116 -24.80 4.98 3.05
CA LEU A 116 -24.45 4.47 1.74
C LEU A 116 -24.06 5.63 0.81
N GLY A 117 -23.07 5.40 -0.02
CA GLY A 117 -22.57 6.40 -0.95
C GLY A 117 -21.88 5.81 -2.17
N LEU A 118 -21.58 6.70 -3.11
CA LEU A 118 -20.79 6.41 -4.32
C LEU A 118 -19.57 7.31 -4.35
N LYS A 119 -18.40 6.72 -4.46
CA LYS A 119 -17.15 7.42 -4.79
C LYS A 119 -16.86 7.28 -6.27
N PHE A 120 -16.51 8.37 -6.94
CA PHE A 120 -16.14 8.37 -8.36
C PHE A 120 -15.05 9.39 -8.68
N GLY A 121 -14.28 9.12 -9.74
CA GLY A 121 -13.09 9.88 -10.11
C GLY A 121 -11.85 9.00 -10.12
N LYS A 122 -10.67 9.55 -9.83
CA LYS A 122 -9.46 8.79 -9.53
C LYS A 122 -9.52 8.41 -8.04
N VAL A 123 -10.07 7.22 -7.77
CA VAL A 123 -10.40 6.75 -6.42
C VAL A 123 -9.27 5.91 -5.86
N LYS A 124 -8.94 6.06 -4.58
CA LYS A 124 -8.02 5.17 -3.86
C LYS A 124 -8.59 3.77 -3.78
N LEU A 125 -7.75 2.76 -4.06
CA LEU A 125 -8.19 1.37 -4.09
C LEU A 125 -8.27 0.79 -2.69
N PRO A 126 -9.35 0.06 -2.35
CA PRO A 126 -9.54 -0.56 -1.05
C PRO A 126 -8.71 -1.86 -0.92
N TYR A 127 -7.37 -1.74 -0.94
CA TYR A 127 -6.46 -2.86 -0.91
C TYR A 127 -5.70 -2.94 0.42
N GLY A 128 -6.00 -3.96 1.23
CA GLY A 128 -5.37 -4.15 2.54
C GLY A 128 -5.59 -2.98 3.51
N LEU A 129 -4.91 -3.05 4.64
CA LEU A 129 -5.12 -2.11 5.75
C LEU A 129 -4.56 -0.71 5.48
N TYR A 130 -3.41 -0.63 4.77
CA TYR A 130 -2.63 0.61 4.68
C TYR A 130 -2.71 1.32 3.33
N ASN A 131 -3.31 0.73 2.29
CA ASN A 131 -3.20 1.28 0.94
C ASN A 131 -3.82 2.66 0.77
N GLU A 132 -4.96 2.92 1.41
CA GLU A 132 -5.65 4.22 1.29
C GLU A 132 -4.88 5.38 1.93
N THR A 133 -4.01 5.09 2.91
CA THR A 133 -3.22 6.08 3.66
C THR A 133 -1.71 5.96 3.45
N ARG A 134 -1.27 5.05 2.54
CA ARG A 134 0.16 4.70 2.38
C ARG A 134 1.08 5.86 2.01
N ASP A 135 0.54 6.95 1.50
CA ASP A 135 1.32 8.10 1.04
C ASP A 135 1.69 9.05 2.17
N GLU A 136 0.91 9.05 3.25
CA GLU A 136 1.19 9.89 4.40
C GLU A 136 2.13 9.17 5.40
N PRO A 137 3.34 9.70 5.65
CA PRO A 137 4.30 9.05 6.54
C PRO A 137 3.79 8.80 7.95
N PHE A 138 2.94 9.67 8.49
CA PHE A 138 2.42 9.59 9.86
C PHE A 138 1.42 8.45 10.07
N THR A 139 0.84 7.89 9.00
CA THR A 139 -0.15 6.81 9.05
C THR A 139 0.47 5.41 8.85
N ARG A 140 1.75 5.36 8.45
CA ARG A 140 2.47 4.10 8.26
C ARG A 140 3.08 3.61 9.57
N PRO A 141 3.08 2.30 9.83
CA PRO A 141 3.74 1.73 11.01
C PRO A 141 5.27 1.85 10.95
N GLY A 142 5.86 1.71 9.77
CA GLY A 142 7.29 1.84 9.49
C GLY A 142 7.59 2.92 8.45
N ILE A 143 8.86 3.07 8.08
CA ILE A 143 9.28 3.89 6.93
C ILE A 143 8.77 3.22 5.66
N LEU A 144 8.95 1.89 5.56
CA LEU A 144 8.38 1.07 4.51
C LEU A 144 7.13 0.33 5.01
N LEU A 145 6.13 0.21 4.14
CA LEU A 145 5.05 -0.74 4.36
C LEU A 145 5.56 -2.18 4.14
N PRO A 146 4.88 -3.20 4.69
CA PRO A 146 5.25 -4.60 4.46
C PRO A 146 5.36 -4.91 2.96
N GLN A 147 6.58 -5.21 2.49
CA GLN A 147 6.84 -5.43 1.06
C GLN A 147 6.28 -6.75 0.55
N SER A 148 5.96 -7.68 1.43
CA SER A 148 5.26 -8.92 1.07
C SER A 148 3.84 -8.66 0.51
N VAL A 149 3.14 -7.64 1.03
CA VAL A 149 1.75 -7.30 0.67
C VAL A 149 1.69 -6.00 -0.15
N TYR A 150 2.45 -4.98 0.25
CA TYR A 150 2.42 -3.63 -0.34
C TYR A 150 3.67 -3.34 -1.16
N VAL A 151 4.12 -4.35 -1.94
CA VAL A 151 5.35 -4.23 -2.73
C VAL A 151 5.39 -2.91 -3.52
N ASP A 152 6.46 -2.15 -3.34
CA ASP A 152 6.54 -0.79 -3.91
C ASP A 152 6.55 -0.80 -5.44
N ALA A 153 7.11 -1.85 -6.06
CA ALA A 153 7.10 -2.04 -7.50
C ALA A 153 5.69 -2.14 -8.13
N SER A 154 4.66 -2.49 -7.36
CA SER A 154 3.26 -2.51 -7.81
C SER A 154 2.42 -1.33 -7.33
N ARG A 155 3.07 -0.27 -6.79
CA ARG A 155 2.38 0.90 -6.25
C ARG A 155 1.42 1.54 -7.24
N ASP A 156 1.86 1.80 -8.48
CA ASP A 156 1.06 2.44 -9.52
C ASP A 156 -0.20 1.67 -9.88
N LEU A 157 -0.14 0.35 -9.75
CA LEU A 157 -1.27 -0.55 -9.98
C LEU A 157 -2.28 -0.52 -8.83
N LEU A 158 -1.79 -0.44 -7.58
CA LEU A 158 -2.61 -0.69 -6.38
C LEU A 158 -3.09 0.58 -5.69
N LEU A 159 -2.55 1.77 -6.03
CA LEU A 159 -2.78 2.98 -5.23
C LEU A 159 -4.13 3.64 -5.49
N ALA A 160 -4.35 4.11 -6.71
CA ALA A 160 -5.57 4.79 -7.12
C ALA A 160 -5.80 4.65 -8.62
N ALA A 161 -7.07 4.60 -9.04
CA ALA A 161 -7.42 4.47 -10.44
C ALA A 161 -8.74 5.18 -10.76
N PRO A 162 -8.94 5.62 -12.01
CA PRO A 162 -10.24 6.11 -12.47
C PRO A 162 -11.30 5.02 -12.35
N GLY A 163 -12.45 5.36 -11.74
CA GLY A 163 -13.54 4.41 -11.57
C GLY A 163 -14.60 4.85 -10.59
N VAL A 164 -15.40 3.87 -10.15
CA VAL A 164 -16.54 4.08 -9.24
C VAL A 164 -16.60 2.96 -8.20
N PHE A 165 -16.90 3.36 -6.95
CA PHE A 165 -17.14 2.44 -5.83
C PHE A 165 -18.45 2.78 -5.14
N LEU A 166 -19.29 1.77 -4.97
CA LEU A 166 -20.34 1.77 -3.96
C LEU A 166 -19.67 1.51 -2.60
N HIS A 167 -20.00 2.29 -1.59
CA HIS A 167 -19.51 2.07 -0.23
C HIS A 167 -20.64 2.25 0.78
N GLY A 168 -20.49 1.64 1.93
CA GLY A 168 -21.40 1.81 3.03
C GLY A 168 -20.76 1.45 4.35
N ALA A 169 -21.33 1.97 5.42
CA ALA A 169 -20.93 1.65 6.78
C ALA A 169 -22.15 1.56 7.68
N SER A 170 -22.07 0.71 8.71
CA SER A 170 -23.11 0.61 9.75
C SER A 170 -22.46 0.35 11.11
N VAL A 171 -22.87 1.10 12.13
CA VAL A 171 -22.41 0.93 13.51
C VAL A 171 -23.53 0.28 14.31
N GLN A 172 -23.24 -0.87 14.89
CA GLN A 172 -24.18 -1.70 15.64
C GLN A 172 -23.57 -2.13 16.99
N ARG A 173 -24.35 -2.74 17.87
CA ARG A 173 -23.88 -3.23 19.17
C ARG A 173 -22.72 -4.25 19.09
N TYR A 174 -22.57 -4.93 17.95
CA TYR A 174 -21.51 -5.93 17.69
C TYR A 174 -20.32 -5.33 16.94
N GLY A 175 -20.26 -4.02 16.79
CA GLY A 175 -19.17 -3.28 16.16
C GLY A 175 -19.57 -2.49 14.94
N ALA A 176 -18.58 -1.96 14.25
CA ALA A 176 -18.76 -1.21 13.00
C ALA A 176 -18.40 -2.10 11.80
N VAL A 177 -19.26 -2.14 10.80
CA VAL A 177 -19.00 -2.83 9.54
C VAL A 177 -18.96 -1.80 8.44
N ASP A 178 -17.93 -1.84 7.59
CA ASP A 178 -17.87 -1.06 6.35
C ASP A 178 -17.55 -1.97 5.15
N PHE A 179 -18.04 -1.56 3.97
CA PHE A 179 -17.74 -2.24 2.72
C PHE A 179 -17.47 -1.25 1.60
N MET A 180 -16.69 -1.68 0.63
CA MET A 180 -16.52 -1.04 -0.68
C MET A 180 -16.58 -2.10 -1.76
N LEU A 181 -17.26 -1.81 -2.87
CA LEU A 181 -17.33 -2.64 -4.06
C LEU A 181 -17.38 -1.75 -5.29
N GLY A 182 -16.50 -1.99 -6.26
CA GLY A 182 -16.49 -1.15 -7.45
C GLY A 182 -15.65 -1.65 -8.59
N TRP A 183 -15.64 -0.83 -9.63
CA TRP A 183 -14.88 -1.06 -10.85
C TRP A 183 -14.00 0.14 -11.15
N VAL A 184 -12.76 -0.16 -11.58
CA VAL A 184 -11.75 0.84 -11.93
C VAL A 184 -10.95 0.41 -13.16
N ARG A 185 -10.23 1.34 -13.75
CA ARG A 185 -9.22 1.09 -14.78
C ARG A 185 -7.82 1.38 -14.21
N PRO A 186 -7.12 0.36 -13.68
CA PRO A 186 -5.84 0.56 -13.02
C PRO A 186 -4.72 0.86 -14.02
N ASN A 187 -3.67 1.54 -13.54
CA ASN A 187 -2.50 1.85 -14.35
C ASN A 187 -1.51 0.68 -14.34
N PHE A 188 -1.40 -0.04 -15.45
CA PHE A 188 -0.37 -1.06 -15.69
C PHE A 188 0.84 -0.53 -16.46
N ASN A 189 0.73 0.68 -17.04
CA ASN A 189 1.76 1.27 -17.90
C ASN A 189 2.84 1.97 -17.05
N SER A 190 3.58 1.19 -16.27
CA SER A 190 4.78 1.67 -15.58
C SER A 190 5.89 0.61 -15.67
N GLU A 191 7.13 1.07 -15.75
CA GLU A 191 8.30 0.20 -15.85
C GLU A 191 8.36 -0.80 -14.69
N SER A 192 8.08 -0.35 -13.48
CA SER A 192 8.07 -1.20 -12.28
C SER A 192 7.01 -2.31 -12.36
N VAL A 193 5.80 -2.01 -12.88
CA VAL A 193 4.72 -2.98 -13.07
C VAL A 193 5.08 -3.99 -14.16
N GLU A 194 5.73 -3.55 -15.25
CA GLU A 194 6.24 -4.45 -16.29
C GLU A 194 7.29 -5.41 -15.76
N TYR A 195 8.20 -4.97 -14.88
CA TYR A 195 9.14 -5.86 -14.19
C TYR A 195 8.43 -6.93 -13.36
N VAL A 196 7.32 -6.60 -12.72
CA VAL A 196 6.54 -7.56 -11.92
C VAL A 196 5.92 -8.65 -12.79
N PHE A 197 5.30 -8.29 -13.92
CA PHE A 197 4.54 -9.22 -14.75
C PHE A 197 5.31 -9.77 -15.97
N LEU A 198 6.17 -8.97 -16.57
CA LEU A 198 6.89 -9.31 -17.82
C LEU A 198 8.39 -9.57 -17.59
N GLY A 199 8.88 -9.44 -16.33
CA GLY A 199 10.24 -9.68 -15.90
C GLY A 199 11.24 -8.57 -16.28
N ARG A 200 10.86 -7.62 -17.12
CA ARG A 200 11.65 -6.43 -17.51
C ARG A 200 10.79 -5.41 -18.21
N ALA A 201 11.28 -4.19 -18.35
CA ALA A 201 10.66 -3.18 -19.20
C ALA A 201 10.65 -3.64 -20.67
N ARG A 202 9.60 -3.27 -21.39
CA ARG A 202 9.36 -3.68 -22.78
C ARG A 202 9.12 -2.46 -23.69
N PRO A 203 9.45 -2.57 -24.99
CA PRO A 203 9.18 -1.49 -25.94
C PRO A 203 7.70 -1.24 -26.21
N GLY A 204 6.83 -2.25 -26.00
CA GLY A 204 5.38 -2.17 -26.17
C GLY A 204 4.70 -1.45 -25.00
N LYS A 205 3.37 -1.64 -24.88
CA LYS A 205 2.56 -1.03 -23.82
C LYS A 205 1.69 -2.07 -23.15
N LEU A 206 1.74 -2.11 -21.82
CA LEU A 206 0.83 -2.90 -21.00
C LEU A 206 -0.26 -1.97 -20.43
N GLU A 207 -1.49 -2.11 -20.89
CA GLU A 207 -2.60 -1.23 -20.52
C GLU A 207 -3.69 -1.99 -19.76
N GLY A 208 -4.11 -1.45 -18.60
CA GLY A 208 -5.23 -2.00 -17.84
C GLY A 208 -6.54 -1.83 -18.59
N THR A 209 -7.29 -2.92 -18.77
CA THR A 209 -8.62 -2.91 -19.38
C THR A 209 -9.74 -2.75 -18.37
N GLY A 210 -9.53 -3.21 -17.14
CA GLY A 210 -10.47 -3.05 -16.03
C GLY A 210 -10.07 -3.87 -14.82
N ALA A 211 -10.63 -3.50 -13.67
CA ALA A 211 -10.50 -4.23 -12.43
C ALA A 211 -11.75 -4.12 -11.57
N VAL A 212 -12.07 -5.18 -10.84
CA VAL A 212 -13.04 -5.16 -9.74
C VAL A 212 -12.27 -5.15 -8.44
N GLY A 213 -12.65 -4.26 -7.53
CA GLY A 213 -12.14 -4.19 -6.17
C GLY A 213 -13.26 -4.31 -5.15
N ALA A 214 -13.05 -5.08 -4.10
CA ALA A 214 -13.98 -5.19 -2.99
C ALA A 214 -13.24 -5.24 -1.65
N ARG A 215 -13.83 -4.65 -0.61
CA ARG A 215 -13.40 -4.73 0.77
C ARG A 215 -14.60 -4.89 1.67
N LEU A 216 -14.46 -5.76 2.67
CA LEU A 216 -15.34 -5.85 3.83
C LEU A 216 -14.47 -5.70 5.08
N ARG A 217 -14.80 -4.76 5.95
CA ARG A 217 -14.12 -4.52 7.22
C ARG A 217 -15.12 -4.60 8.36
N TRP A 218 -14.72 -5.22 9.45
CA TRP A 218 -15.47 -5.31 10.68
C TRP A 218 -14.59 -4.95 11.87
N ASP A 219 -14.90 -3.82 12.50
CA ASP A 219 -14.28 -3.35 13.73
C ASP A 219 -15.14 -3.81 14.90
N LEU A 220 -14.64 -4.78 15.66
CA LEU A 220 -15.30 -5.37 16.82
C LEU A 220 -15.17 -4.47 18.06
N PRO A 221 -16.09 -4.54 19.02
CA PRO A 221 -15.98 -3.81 20.30
C PRO A 221 -14.74 -4.19 21.13
N THR A 222 -14.08 -5.29 20.82
CA THR A 222 -12.85 -5.78 21.46
C THR A 222 -11.57 -5.13 20.92
N GLU A 223 -11.68 -4.01 20.16
CA GLU A 223 -10.57 -3.35 19.48
C GLU A 223 -9.88 -4.28 18.45
N THR A 224 -10.62 -5.26 17.92
CA THR A 224 -10.16 -6.14 16.86
C THR A 224 -10.74 -5.70 15.53
N THR A 225 -9.91 -5.47 14.53
CA THR A 225 -10.30 -5.27 13.12
C THR A 225 -10.11 -6.57 12.35
N LEU A 226 -11.18 -7.03 11.69
CA LEU A 226 -11.14 -8.09 10.68
C LEU A 226 -11.43 -7.48 9.33
N MET A 227 -10.65 -7.85 8.30
CA MET A 227 -10.87 -7.31 6.97
C MET A 227 -10.59 -8.36 5.90
N LEU A 228 -11.40 -8.35 4.84
CA LEU A 228 -11.22 -9.13 3.63
C LEU A 228 -11.20 -8.21 2.43
N THR A 229 -10.17 -8.33 1.60
CA THR A 229 -10.03 -7.58 0.36
C THR A 229 -9.97 -8.52 -0.82
N TYR A 230 -10.63 -8.16 -1.89
CA TYR A 230 -10.59 -8.84 -3.19
C TYR A 230 -10.20 -7.85 -4.28
N ALA A 231 -9.31 -8.28 -5.18
CA ALA A 231 -8.96 -7.55 -6.39
C ALA A 231 -8.87 -8.53 -7.58
N ASP A 232 -9.44 -8.15 -8.71
CA ASP A 232 -9.36 -8.90 -9.98
C ASP A 232 -9.16 -7.88 -11.11
N ALA A 233 -8.00 -7.92 -11.77
CA ALA A 233 -7.60 -6.95 -12.79
C ALA A 233 -7.10 -7.64 -14.04
N THR A 234 -7.36 -7.04 -15.20
CA THR A 234 -6.87 -7.49 -16.49
C THR A 234 -6.12 -6.37 -17.20
N ALA A 235 -5.01 -6.71 -17.84
CA ALA A 235 -4.25 -5.83 -18.73
C ALA A 235 -3.94 -6.52 -20.05
N GLU A 236 -3.87 -5.75 -21.12
CA GLU A 236 -3.52 -6.21 -22.46
C GLU A 236 -2.20 -5.58 -22.88
N TYR A 237 -1.36 -6.38 -23.51
CA TYR A 237 -0.08 -5.95 -24.03
C TYR A 237 -0.15 -5.76 -25.55
N THR A 238 0.21 -4.56 -26.00
CA THR A 238 0.37 -4.22 -27.41
C THR A 238 1.85 -4.11 -27.72
N PRO A 239 2.44 -5.03 -28.51
CA PRO A 239 3.86 -5.00 -28.82
C PRO A 239 4.21 -3.84 -29.74
N ALA A 240 5.42 -3.27 -29.58
CA ALA A 240 6.01 -2.40 -30.58
C ALA A 240 6.57 -3.22 -31.76
N SER A 241 6.87 -2.54 -32.88
CA SER A 241 7.36 -3.21 -34.10
C SER A 241 8.67 -4.01 -33.91
N ALA A 242 9.51 -3.63 -32.94
CA ALA A 242 10.78 -4.30 -32.62
C ALA A 242 10.72 -5.17 -31.37
N ASP A 243 9.51 -5.48 -30.85
CA ASP A 243 9.38 -6.27 -29.64
C ASP A 243 9.52 -7.77 -29.90
N SER A 244 10.13 -8.47 -28.97
CA SER A 244 10.23 -9.93 -28.97
C SER A 244 8.99 -10.63 -28.40
N LEU A 245 8.10 -9.90 -27.69
CA LEU A 245 6.83 -10.42 -27.19
C LEU A 245 5.72 -10.29 -28.23
N ALA A 246 4.87 -11.29 -28.34
CA ALA A 246 3.58 -11.18 -29.01
C ALA A 246 2.58 -10.39 -28.17
N ALA A 247 1.46 -9.99 -28.78
CA ALA A 247 0.31 -9.48 -28.05
C ALA A 247 -0.20 -10.54 -27.06
N GLY A 248 -0.45 -10.13 -25.83
CA GLY A 248 -0.84 -11.04 -24.76
C GLY A 248 -1.66 -10.34 -23.68
N LYS A 249 -2.06 -11.10 -22.68
CA LYS A 249 -2.86 -10.60 -21.53
C LYS A 249 -2.21 -10.98 -20.23
N VAL A 250 -2.40 -10.10 -19.22
CA VAL A 250 -2.08 -10.38 -17.83
C VAL A 250 -3.37 -10.33 -17.02
N ASN A 251 -3.69 -11.43 -16.36
CA ASN A 251 -4.75 -11.46 -15.35
C ASN A 251 -4.10 -11.48 -13.97
N PHE A 252 -4.54 -10.59 -13.11
CA PHE A 252 -4.10 -10.51 -11.72
C PHE A 252 -5.31 -10.66 -10.81
N ARG A 253 -5.24 -11.57 -9.84
CA ARG A 253 -6.28 -11.75 -8.82
C ARG A 253 -5.63 -11.86 -7.46
N ASN A 254 -6.21 -11.22 -6.45
CA ASN A 254 -5.77 -11.38 -5.07
C ASN A 254 -6.95 -11.44 -4.11
N VAL A 255 -6.82 -12.29 -3.10
CA VAL A 255 -7.62 -12.27 -1.87
C VAL A 255 -6.67 -12.00 -0.73
N LEU A 256 -6.96 -11.01 0.11
CA LEU A 256 -6.14 -10.60 1.23
C LEU A 256 -7.01 -10.56 2.50
N ALA A 257 -6.63 -11.34 3.49
CA ALA A 257 -7.24 -11.34 4.81
C ALA A 257 -6.36 -10.57 5.80
N THR A 258 -6.98 -9.72 6.61
CA THR A 258 -6.32 -8.89 7.62
C THR A 258 -6.93 -9.14 8.99
N VAL A 259 -6.09 -9.21 10.00
CA VAL A 259 -6.47 -9.11 11.41
C VAL A 259 -5.56 -8.10 12.09
N GLN A 260 -6.16 -7.17 12.82
CA GLN A 260 -5.43 -6.24 13.70
C GLN A 260 -6.09 -6.23 15.07
N GLN A 261 -5.28 -6.37 16.12
CA GLN A 261 -5.69 -6.24 17.50
C GLN A 261 -5.00 -5.04 18.12
N ARG A 262 -5.76 -4.10 18.66
CA ARG A 262 -5.23 -3.00 19.47
C ARG A 262 -5.39 -3.35 20.95
N LEU A 263 -4.30 -3.19 21.67
CA LEU A 263 -4.21 -3.24 23.12
C LEU A 263 -3.66 -1.90 23.58
N ASP A 264 -3.81 -1.51 24.83
CA ASP A 264 -3.49 -0.15 25.33
C ASP A 264 -2.25 0.49 24.71
N THR A 265 -1.11 -0.21 24.73
CA THR A 265 0.17 0.28 24.19
C THR A 265 0.74 -0.56 23.04
N LEU A 266 0.08 -1.68 22.70
CA LEU A 266 0.55 -2.64 21.70
C LEU A 266 -0.50 -2.83 20.62
N THR A 267 -0.11 -2.67 19.36
CA THR A 267 -0.92 -3.07 18.20
C THR A 267 -0.27 -4.28 17.54
N LEU A 268 -1.05 -5.33 17.32
CA LEU A 268 -0.64 -6.52 16.58
C LEU A 268 -1.40 -6.56 15.26
N THR A 269 -0.68 -6.73 14.15
CA THR A 269 -1.28 -6.79 12.81
C THR A 269 -0.73 -7.98 12.04
N ALA A 270 -1.60 -8.71 11.38
CA ALA A 270 -1.22 -9.72 10.42
C ALA A 270 -2.07 -9.60 9.15
N GLU A 271 -1.44 -9.79 8.01
CA GLU A 271 -2.13 -9.92 6.73
C GLU A 271 -1.61 -11.15 5.98
N TYR A 272 -2.52 -11.85 5.33
CA TYR A 272 -2.22 -12.99 4.49
C TYR A 272 -2.94 -12.89 3.15
N GLY A 273 -2.21 -13.05 2.05
CA GLY A 273 -2.77 -13.02 0.69
C GLY A 273 -2.19 -14.07 -0.25
N GLU A 274 -2.98 -14.41 -1.26
CA GLU A 274 -2.58 -15.30 -2.35
C GLU A 274 -2.74 -14.60 -3.71
N PRO A 275 -1.84 -13.66 -4.07
CA PRO A 275 -1.88 -13.02 -5.38
C PRO A 275 -1.57 -14.04 -6.49
N ARG A 276 -2.46 -14.10 -7.48
CA ARG A 276 -2.31 -14.96 -8.66
C ARG A 276 -2.05 -14.09 -9.88
N GLY A 277 -0.89 -14.26 -10.49
CA GLY A 277 -0.54 -13.68 -11.77
C GLY A 277 -0.63 -14.72 -12.88
N ASN A 278 -1.22 -14.35 -14.01
CA ASN A 278 -1.39 -15.23 -15.17
C ASN A 278 -1.08 -14.46 -16.46
N PRO A 279 0.21 -14.32 -16.85
CA PRO A 279 0.57 -13.87 -18.19
C PRO A 279 0.26 -14.98 -19.19
N ALA A 280 -0.43 -14.63 -20.30
CA ALA A 280 -0.82 -15.58 -21.34
C ALA A 280 -0.80 -14.94 -22.73
N GLY A 281 -0.48 -15.72 -23.75
CA GLY A 281 -0.51 -15.32 -25.15
C GLY A 281 0.73 -14.61 -25.67
N PHE A 282 1.77 -14.41 -24.85
CA PHE A 282 2.98 -13.65 -25.20
C PHE A 282 3.96 -14.40 -26.14
N GLY A 283 3.66 -15.65 -26.49
CA GLY A 283 4.51 -16.48 -27.32
C GLY A 283 5.67 -17.12 -26.58
N ALA A 284 6.66 -17.63 -27.32
CA ALA A 284 7.76 -18.41 -26.76
C ALA A 284 8.68 -17.58 -25.84
N ALA A 285 8.75 -16.26 -26.01
CA ALA A 285 9.62 -15.39 -25.21
C ALA A 285 9.12 -15.17 -23.77
N LEU A 286 7.82 -15.38 -23.54
CA LEU A 286 7.22 -15.43 -22.21
C LEU A 286 6.07 -16.46 -22.27
N PRO A 287 6.36 -17.75 -22.03
CA PRO A 287 5.35 -18.81 -22.06
C PRO A 287 4.24 -18.59 -21.03
N ASP A 288 3.06 -19.07 -21.34
CA ASP A 288 1.91 -19.04 -20.44
C ASP A 288 2.28 -19.66 -19.10
N ASN A 289 2.10 -18.90 -18.02
CA ASN A 289 2.54 -19.32 -16.71
C ASN A 289 1.66 -18.73 -15.59
N ALA A 290 0.68 -19.53 -15.17
CA ALA A 290 -0.15 -19.17 -14.02
C ALA A 290 0.56 -19.56 -12.70
N ARG A 291 0.91 -18.57 -11.88
CA ARG A 291 1.48 -18.79 -10.55
C ARG A 291 0.60 -18.16 -9.47
N THR A 292 0.53 -18.83 -8.34
CA THR A 292 -0.07 -18.28 -7.14
C THR A 292 1.05 -17.99 -6.15
N ALA A 293 1.28 -16.72 -5.89
CA ALA A 293 2.19 -16.28 -4.86
C ALA A 293 1.59 -16.47 -3.47
N GLN A 294 2.42 -16.35 -2.44
CA GLN A 294 1.99 -16.31 -1.06
C GLN A 294 2.66 -15.11 -0.39
N ALA A 295 1.84 -14.26 0.20
CA ALA A 295 2.25 -13.04 0.89
C ALA A 295 1.75 -13.10 2.35
N PHE A 296 2.63 -12.80 3.29
CA PHE A 296 2.30 -12.79 4.70
C PHE A 296 3.18 -11.81 5.45
N TYR A 297 2.64 -11.13 6.44
CA TYR A 297 3.44 -10.52 7.50
C TYR A 297 2.73 -10.60 8.84
N LEU A 298 3.55 -10.56 9.91
CA LEU A 298 3.15 -10.35 11.29
C LEU A 298 3.94 -9.17 11.84
N GLN A 299 3.26 -8.21 12.44
CA GLN A 299 3.83 -6.98 12.96
C GLN A 299 3.30 -6.68 14.36
N GLY A 300 4.19 -6.21 15.23
CA GLY A 300 3.87 -5.63 16.53
C GLY A 300 4.40 -4.20 16.61
N GLU A 301 3.58 -3.27 17.07
CA GLU A 301 3.90 -1.86 17.32
C GLU A 301 3.68 -1.57 18.79
N TRP A 302 4.74 -1.30 19.52
CA TRP A 302 4.70 -1.05 20.96
C TRP A 302 5.05 0.39 21.28
N ARG A 303 4.05 1.15 21.71
CA ARG A 303 4.22 2.53 22.19
C ARG A 303 4.60 2.52 23.66
N PHE A 304 5.89 2.33 23.94
CA PHE A 304 6.43 2.20 25.30
C PHE A 304 6.55 3.55 26.04
N ARG A 305 6.46 4.67 25.32
CA ARG A 305 6.31 6.04 25.84
C ARG A 305 5.42 6.86 24.92
N PRO A 306 4.78 7.95 25.37
CA PRO A 306 3.87 8.74 24.52
C PRO A 306 4.46 9.19 23.18
N ALA A 307 5.77 9.53 23.17
CA ALA A 307 6.47 9.99 21.97
C ALA A 307 7.30 8.89 21.26
N TRP A 308 7.35 7.66 21.78
CA TRP A 308 8.23 6.61 21.28
C TRP A 308 7.49 5.32 21.01
N GLU A 309 7.72 4.75 19.84
CA GLU A 309 7.13 3.49 19.40
C GLU A 309 8.20 2.59 18.79
N LEU A 310 8.20 1.33 19.17
CA LEU A 310 9.03 0.27 18.62
C LEU A 310 8.17 -0.61 17.72
N MET A 311 8.63 -0.93 16.53
CA MET A 311 8.01 -1.87 15.59
C MET A 311 8.92 -3.09 15.41
N LEU A 312 8.32 -4.28 15.45
CA LEU A 312 8.94 -5.53 14.99
C LEU A 312 8.04 -6.16 13.95
N ARG A 313 8.60 -6.54 12.79
CA ARG A 313 7.84 -7.14 11.69
C ARG A 313 8.60 -8.31 11.09
N HIS A 314 7.91 -9.40 10.83
CA HIS A 314 8.40 -10.52 10.04
C HIS A 314 7.53 -10.70 8.81
N GLU A 315 8.17 -10.77 7.63
CA GLU A 315 7.51 -10.88 6.33
C GLU A 315 7.95 -12.11 5.57
N LEU A 316 7.01 -12.73 4.86
CA LEU A 316 7.24 -13.85 3.96
C LEU A 316 6.57 -13.57 2.61
N PHE A 317 7.34 -13.63 1.56
CA PHE A 317 6.84 -13.56 0.20
C PHE A 317 7.43 -14.67 -0.66
N TYR A 318 6.56 -15.42 -1.33
CA TYR A 318 6.92 -16.47 -2.27
C TYR A 318 6.19 -16.22 -3.59
N ARG A 319 6.92 -16.06 -4.69
CA ARG A 319 6.33 -15.85 -6.03
C ARG A 319 5.54 -17.05 -6.54
N ASP A 320 5.85 -18.24 -6.01
CA ASP A 320 5.09 -19.47 -6.23
C ASP A 320 4.97 -20.24 -4.91
N LYS A 321 3.74 -20.43 -4.42
CA LYS A 321 3.50 -21.15 -3.17
C LYS A 321 3.88 -22.64 -3.24
N ASN A 322 4.01 -23.18 -4.46
CA ASN A 322 4.39 -24.57 -4.70
C ASN A 322 5.91 -24.74 -4.87
N ASP A 323 6.67 -23.64 -5.04
CA ASP A 323 8.13 -23.62 -5.16
C ASP A 323 8.74 -22.54 -4.24
N LYS A 324 8.51 -22.67 -2.94
CA LYS A 324 8.90 -21.67 -1.93
C LYS A 324 10.40 -21.44 -1.80
N ASN A 325 11.22 -22.39 -2.23
CA ASN A 325 12.67 -22.28 -2.24
C ASN A 325 13.25 -21.90 -3.62
N GLY A 326 12.40 -21.79 -4.66
CA GLY A 326 12.79 -21.40 -6.01
C GLY A 326 13.62 -22.44 -6.79
N MET A 327 13.77 -23.66 -6.28
CA MET A 327 14.65 -24.68 -6.89
C MET A 327 14.10 -25.21 -8.22
N GLN A 328 12.77 -25.35 -8.33
CA GLN A 328 12.14 -25.77 -9.59
C GLN A 328 12.29 -24.67 -10.65
N PHE A 329 12.09 -23.40 -10.23
CA PHE A 329 12.30 -22.24 -11.09
C PHE A 329 13.75 -22.15 -11.57
N GLN A 330 14.75 -22.32 -10.68
CA GLN A 330 16.15 -22.31 -11.04
C GLN A 330 16.50 -23.43 -12.03
N ALA A 331 16.02 -24.63 -11.81
CA ALA A 331 16.25 -25.76 -12.72
C ALA A 331 15.65 -25.52 -14.12
N ALA A 332 14.50 -24.87 -14.21
CA ALA A 332 13.80 -24.59 -15.46
C ALA A 332 14.35 -23.37 -16.22
N SER A 333 14.80 -22.32 -15.50
CA SER A 333 15.16 -21.02 -16.10
C SER A 333 16.65 -20.70 -16.09
N GLY A 334 17.45 -21.37 -15.25
CA GLY A 334 18.84 -21.03 -14.99
C GLY A 334 19.03 -19.76 -14.13
N LEU A 335 17.96 -19.08 -13.72
CA LEU A 335 18.02 -17.90 -12.87
C LEU A 335 18.12 -18.29 -11.38
N PRO A 336 18.70 -17.43 -10.51
CA PRO A 336 18.89 -17.76 -9.11
C PRO A 336 17.59 -18.04 -8.36
N ALA A 337 17.56 -19.13 -7.58
CA ALA A 337 16.39 -19.54 -6.80
C ALA A 337 15.86 -18.45 -5.86
N HIS A 338 16.75 -17.66 -5.25
CA HIS A 338 16.38 -16.60 -4.31
C HIS A 338 15.59 -15.45 -4.94
N THR A 339 15.43 -15.39 -6.27
CA THR A 339 14.54 -14.43 -6.93
C THR A 339 13.06 -14.79 -6.80
N MET A 340 12.77 -16.00 -6.31
CA MET A 340 11.42 -16.52 -6.10
C MET A 340 10.88 -16.34 -4.68
N PHE A 341 11.72 -15.93 -3.76
CA PHE A 341 11.29 -15.69 -2.37
C PHE A 341 11.94 -14.44 -1.78
N ALA A 342 11.34 -13.93 -0.72
CA ALA A 342 11.93 -12.96 0.20
C ALA A 342 11.36 -13.18 1.61
N ARG A 343 12.25 -13.23 2.58
CA ARG A 343 11.97 -13.31 4.01
C ARG A 343 12.65 -12.12 4.66
N ASP A 344 11.91 -11.30 5.36
CA ASP A 344 12.41 -10.07 5.95
C ASP A 344 12.09 -10.01 7.44
N LEU A 345 13.07 -9.61 8.22
CA LEU A 345 12.91 -9.24 9.62
C LEU A 345 13.24 -7.76 9.75
N ALA A 346 12.23 -6.95 10.10
CA ALA A 346 12.36 -5.51 10.24
C ALA A 346 12.19 -5.07 11.69
N LEU A 347 13.06 -4.15 12.12
CA LEU A 347 13.01 -3.46 13.41
C LEU A 347 12.91 -1.96 13.15
N GLY A 348 11.89 -1.30 13.67
CA GLY A 348 11.64 0.12 13.51
C GLY A 348 11.57 0.86 14.85
N LEU A 349 12.05 2.09 14.88
CA LEU A 349 11.91 3.02 15.99
C LEU A 349 11.33 4.34 15.48
N ARG A 350 10.26 4.79 16.08
CA ARG A 350 9.60 6.07 15.82
C ARG A 350 9.74 6.99 17.02
N TRP A 351 10.06 8.25 16.75
CA TRP A 351 10.08 9.32 17.71
C TRP A 351 9.25 10.52 17.22
N ASP A 352 8.11 10.74 17.85
CA ASP A 352 7.26 11.92 17.64
C ASP A 352 7.86 13.08 18.47
N THR A 353 8.78 13.85 17.86
CA THR A 353 9.49 14.95 18.55
C THR A 353 8.56 16.10 18.90
N THR A 354 7.60 16.37 18.02
CA THR A 354 6.46 17.28 18.19
C THR A 354 5.22 16.68 17.53
N PRO A 355 4.02 17.24 17.69
CA PRO A 355 2.83 16.80 16.96
C PRO A 355 2.98 16.86 15.44
N ASN A 356 3.90 17.67 14.93
CA ASN A 356 4.11 17.93 13.52
C ASN A 356 5.40 17.31 12.96
N LEU A 357 6.39 16.96 13.81
CA LEU A 357 7.68 16.43 13.37
C LEU A 357 7.92 15.04 13.95
N MET A 358 8.17 14.08 13.05
CA MET A 358 8.44 12.68 13.35
C MET A 358 9.80 12.28 12.77
N LEU A 359 10.59 11.57 13.57
CA LEU A 359 11.82 10.90 13.15
C LEU A 359 11.64 9.40 13.24
N ARG A 360 12.21 8.66 12.27
CA ARG A 360 12.19 7.20 12.23
C ARG A 360 13.55 6.64 11.87
N ALA A 361 13.85 5.49 12.46
CA ALA A 361 14.93 4.60 12.03
C ALA A 361 14.38 3.20 11.82
N GLU A 362 14.82 2.51 10.77
CA GLU A 362 14.38 1.16 10.45
C GLU A 362 15.56 0.33 9.95
N PHE A 363 15.61 -0.94 10.37
CA PHE A 363 16.60 -1.90 9.94
C PHE A 363 15.91 -3.15 9.43
N HIS A 364 16.40 -3.70 8.31
CA HIS A 364 15.91 -4.91 7.69
C HIS A 364 17.04 -5.92 7.50
N HIS A 365 16.75 -7.18 7.79
CA HIS A 365 17.57 -8.32 7.40
C HIS A 365 16.79 -9.21 6.43
N VAL A 366 17.24 -9.23 5.17
CA VAL A 366 16.50 -9.85 4.07
C VAL A 366 17.22 -11.06 3.53
N ASP A 367 16.51 -12.19 3.43
CA ASP A 367 16.92 -13.41 2.72
C ASP A 367 16.01 -13.60 1.50
N GLY A 368 16.56 -13.42 0.32
CA GLY A 368 15.86 -13.46 -0.97
C GLY A 368 15.67 -12.10 -1.62
N THR A 369 15.20 -12.09 -2.87
CA THR A 369 15.13 -10.87 -3.70
C THR A 369 13.80 -10.76 -4.48
N ALA A 370 12.76 -11.49 -4.07
CA ALA A 370 11.51 -11.58 -4.84
C ALA A 370 10.75 -10.24 -4.96
N TRP A 371 10.83 -9.35 -3.96
CA TRP A 371 10.21 -8.02 -4.02
C TRP A 371 11.22 -6.88 -4.29
N LEU A 372 12.51 -7.23 -4.54
CA LEU A 372 13.53 -6.23 -4.83
C LEU A 372 13.17 -5.44 -6.10
N PRO A 373 13.26 -4.10 -6.08
CA PRO A 373 12.89 -3.26 -7.22
C PRO A 373 13.69 -3.60 -8.48
N GLY A 374 12.98 -3.95 -9.55
CA GLY A 374 13.58 -4.36 -10.83
C GLY A 374 14.40 -3.27 -11.51
N PRO A 375 13.87 -2.03 -11.64
CA PRO A 375 14.59 -0.92 -12.26
C PRO A 375 15.90 -0.56 -11.56
N ASP A 376 15.97 -0.61 -10.22
CA ASP A 376 17.20 -0.40 -9.45
C ASP A 376 18.16 -1.60 -9.53
N ASN A 377 17.65 -2.80 -9.87
CA ASN A 377 18.41 -4.07 -9.94
C ASN A 377 18.06 -4.86 -11.21
N PRO A 378 18.37 -4.34 -12.41
CA PRO A 378 17.90 -4.92 -13.68
C PRO A 378 18.51 -6.28 -14.02
N VAL A 379 19.69 -6.59 -13.48
CA VAL A 379 20.42 -7.84 -13.76
C VAL A 379 20.14 -8.86 -12.66
N PHE A 380 19.30 -9.86 -12.93
CA PHE A 380 18.92 -10.89 -11.96
C PHE A 380 20.10 -11.69 -11.41
N LEU A 381 21.11 -11.99 -12.25
CA LEU A 381 22.28 -12.77 -11.86
C LEU A 381 23.24 -12.03 -10.91
N SER A 382 23.16 -10.69 -10.83
CA SER A 382 23.99 -9.89 -9.93
C SER A 382 23.34 -9.60 -8.59
N ARG A 383 22.10 -10.07 -8.37
CA ARG A 383 21.40 -9.88 -7.11
C ARG A 383 21.94 -10.84 -6.06
N GLU A 384 22.20 -10.30 -4.88
CA GLU A 384 22.68 -11.06 -3.73
C GLU A 384 21.52 -11.53 -2.86
N GLN A 385 21.53 -12.81 -2.47
CA GLN A 385 20.46 -13.43 -1.71
C GLN A 385 20.28 -12.81 -0.34
N ARG A 386 21.37 -12.58 0.41
CA ARG A 386 21.33 -12.04 1.77
C ARG A 386 21.85 -10.62 1.77
N TRP A 387 21.08 -9.73 2.33
CA TRP A 387 21.40 -8.31 2.39
C TRP A 387 20.70 -7.62 3.54
N ASN A 388 21.25 -6.50 3.97
CA ASN A 388 20.67 -5.65 5.02
C ASN A 388 20.34 -4.29 4.44
N MET A 389 19.38 -3.61 5.08
CA MET A 389 18.99 -2.27 4.73
C MET A 389 18.77 -1.43 6.00
N TRP A 390 19.28 -0.19 6.00
CA TRP A 390 19.06 0.82 7.03
C TRP A 390 18.34 1.98 6.41
N LEU A 391 17.33 2.47 7.11
CA LEU A 391 16.59 3.65 6.71
C LEU A 391 16.49 4.63 7.88
N LEU A 392 16.67 5.90 7.56
CA LEU A 392 16.34 7.01 8.45
C LEU A 392 15.33 7.89 7.72
N GLN A 393 14.37 8.45 8.44
CA GLN A 393 13.39 9.37 7.86
C GLN A 393 13.08 10.49 8.84
N ALA A 394 13.03 11.72 8.31
CA ALA A 394 12.38 12.85 8.95
C ALA A 394 11.12 13.20 8.17
N ALA A 395 10.00 13.39 8.86
CA ALA A 395 8.73 13.77 8.25
C ALA A 395 8.09 14.91 9.04
N TYR A 396 7.60 15.93 8.31
CA TYR A 396 6.89 17.08 8.88
C TYR A 396 5.52 17.20 8.22
N ARG A 397 4.49 17.46 9.02
CA ARG A 397 3.11 17.72 8.56
C ARG A 397 2.62 19.08 9.03
N PHE A 398 1.75 19.72 8.24
CA PHE A 398 1.20 21.05 8.50
C PHE A 398 -0.24 21.15 8.02
#